data_a9691b52827a16ab5bf9b7e1ed58806d
#
_entry.id   a9691b52827a16ab5bf9b7e1ed58806d
#
_cell.length_a   1.000
_cell.length_b   1.000
_cell.length_c   1.000
_cell.angle_alpha   90.00
_cell.angle_beta   90.00
_cell.angle_gamma   90.00
#
_symmetry.space_group_name_H-M   'P 1'
#
loop_
_entity.id
_entity.type
_entity.pdbx_description
1 polymer ?
#
loop_
_entity_poly.entity_id
_entity_poly.type
_entity_poly.pdbx_seq_one_letter_code
_entity_poly.pdbx_strand_id
1 'polypeptide(L)'
;EEDSFVVAQANSPLNEDGSFVNNVVMARYVSENLEVPVERVDYMDVSPKQVVAVATACIPFLENDDSNRALMGANMQRQAVPLLNPKAPFIGTGMEYVSAHDSGVALLCKRDGVVEFVDAKEVRVRTADGSLDTYQITKFHGSNAGMCYNQRPIVSQGDKVVKGEILADGPSMEKGELALGQNVLVAFMTWEGYNFEDAVIMSERLVKDDVYTSIHIDDYDSEARDTKLGPEEITREIPNVGEDALKNLDADGIIRIGAEVKDGDILVGKVTPKGLTEQSPEERLLHAIFGEKAREVRDTSLRVPHGGGGIVRDVRVFTRAAGDELAPGVNKLVRVYIVQKRKINEGDKMAGRHGNKGVVSRIMPEEDMPFLPDGTPVD
;
A
#
# COMPACT_ATOMS: atom_id res chain seq x y z
N GLU A 1 20.72 -36.25 2.08
CA GLU A 1 21.90 -35.60 1.46
C GLU A 1 22.55 -34.61 2.44
N GLU A 2 21.79 -33.82 3.23
CA GLU A 2 22.31 -32.86 4.20
C GLU A 2 23.15 -33.53 5.30
N ASP A 3 22.84 -34.74 5.68
CA ASP A 3 23.54 -35.52 6.70
C ASP A 3 24.95 -35.97 6.27
N SER A 4 25.35 -35.80 5.02
CA SER A 4 26.67 -36.18 4.51
C SER A 4 27.68 -35.04 4.49
N PHE A 5 27.23 -33.79 4.75
CA PHE A 5 28.08 -32.60 4.65
C PHE A 5 28.39 -32.00 6.00
N VAL A 6 29.58 -31.42 6.10
CA VAL A 6 30.05 -30.64 7.25
C VAL A 6 29.79 -29.16 6.95
N VAL A 7 28.91 -28.52 7.69
CA VAL A 7 28.51 -27.13 7.46
C VAL A 7 29.03 -26.24 8.59
N ALA A 8 29.93 -25.32 8.29
CA ALA A 8 30.44 -24.36 9.26
C ALA A 8 29.39 -23.33 9.64
N GLN A 9 29.43 -22.87 10.87
CA GLN A 9 28.53 -21.82 11.37
C GLN A 9 28.81 -20.48 10.71
N ALA A 10 27.76 -19.71 10.44
CA ALA A 10 27.81 -18.41 9.76
C ALA A 10 28.63 -17.34 10.51
N ASN A 11 28.80 -17.47 11.82
CA ASN A 11 29.55 -16.54 12.66
C ASN A 11 31.08 -16.81 12.67
N SER A 12 31.55 -17.81 11.93
CA SER A 12 33.00 -18.10 11.82
C SER A 12 33.71 -16.93 11.13
N PRO A 13 34.79 -16.38 11.73
CA PRO A 13 35.49 -15.24 11.17
C PRO A 13 36.21 -15.62 9.87
N LEU A 14 36.06 -14.76 8.86
CA LEU A 14 36.68 -14.89 7.56
C LEU A 14 37.72 -13.77 7.32
N ASN A 15 38.76 -14.08 6.57
CA ASN A 15 39.67 -13.10 6.00
C ASN A 15 39.05 -12.37 4.80
N GLU A 16 39.69 -11.32 4.30
CA GLU A 16 39.25 -10.57 3.13
C GLU A 16 39.16 -11.41 1.85
N ASP A 17 39.95 -12.48 1.77
CA ASP A 17 39.95 -13.43 0.65
C ASP A 17 38.90 -14.54 0.76
N GLY A 18 38.09 -14.53 1.82
CA GLY A 18 37.03 -15.52 2.08
C GLY A 18 37.53 -16.81 2.76
N SER A 19 38.81 -16.93 3.11
CA SER A 19 39.34 -18.04 3.89
C SER A 19 39.02 -17.89 5.38
N PHE A 20 38.98 -19.02 6.12
CA PHE A 20 38.79 -18.96 7.58
C PHE A 20 39.98 -18.40 8.29
N VAL A 21 39.77 -17.57 9.30
CA VAL A 21 40.84 -17.02 10.17
C VAL A 21 41.43 -18.12 11.05
N ASN A 22 40.54 -18.98 11.58
CA ASN A 22 40.92 -20.05 12.50
C ASN A 22 41.11 -21.38 11.74
N ASN A 23 42.06 -22.22 12.18
CA ASN A 23 42.26 -23.55 11.59
C ASN A 23 41.22 -24.59 12.04
N VAL A 24 40.47 -24.29 13.09
CA VAL A 24 39.34 -25.09 13.62
C VAL A 24 38.12 -24.23 13.77
N VAL A 25 36.99 -24.70 13.30
CA VAL A 25 35.72 -23.98 13.32
C VAL A 25 34.59 -24.87 13.86
N MET A 26 33.59 -24.23 14.45
CA MET A 26 32.36 -24.93 14.80
C MET A 26 31.56 -25.26 13.56
N ALA A 27 31.22 -26.52 13.40
CA ALA A 27 30.43 -26.98 12.28
C ALA A 27 29.33 -27.98 12.72
N ARG A 28 28.28 -28.05 11.94
CA ARG A 28 27.23 -29.06 12.09
C ARG A 28 27.53 -30.24 11.19
N TYR A 29 27.52 -31.44 11.76
CA TYR A 29 27.59 -32.68 11.03
C TYR A 29 26.52 -33.63 11.56
N VAL A 30 25.65 -34.09 10.67
CA VAL A 30 24.41 -34.82 11.02
C VAL A 30 23.55 -33.95 11.95
N SER A 31 23.43 -34.29 13.21
CA SER A 31 22.65 -33.52 14.21
C SER A 31 23.55 -32.96 15.34
N GLU A 32 24.86 -33.09 15.22
CA GLU A 32 25.79 -32.66 16.24
C GLU A 32 26.57 -31.42 15.82
N ASN A 33 26.85 -30.53 16.79
CA ASN A 33 27.75 -29.40 16.61
C ASN A 33 29.13 -29.79 17.12
N LEU A 34 30.09 -29.81 16.26
CA LEU A 34 31.46 -30.27 16.52
C LEU A 34 32.49 -29.21 16.13
N GLU A 35 33.60 -29.19 16.84
CA GLU A 35 34.80 -28.50 16.37
C GLU A 35 35.54 -29.35 15.33
N VAL A 36 35.66 -28.82 14.13
CA VAL A 36 36.31 -29.55 13.00
C VAL A 36 37.42 -28.71 12.38
N PRO A 37 38.47 -29.37 11.88
CA PRO A 37 39.45 -28.69 11.06
C PRO A 37 38.84 -28.12 9.79
N VAL A 38 39.27 -26.94 9.37
CA VAL A 38 38.74 -26.23 8.18
C VAL A 38 38.77 -27.10 6.92
N GLU A 39 39.76 -27.98 6.80
CA GLU A 39 39.92 -28.91 5.66
C GLU A 39 38.76 -29.88 5.49
N ARG A 40 37.94 -30.11 6.55
CA ARG A 40 36.77 -30.99 6.54
C ARG A 40 35.49 -30.26 6.26
N VAL A 41 35.52 -28.94 6.17
CA VAL A 41 34.30 -28.12 5.96
C VAL A 41 33.94 -28.14 4.48
N ASP A 42 32.74 -28.61 4.18
CA ASP A 42 32.21 -28.63 2.80
C ASP A 42 31.46 -27.34 2.45
N TYR A 43 30.69 -26.78 3.41
CA TYR A 43 29.88 -25.59 3.23
C TYR A 43 29.93 -24.70 4.47
N MET A 44 29.56 -23.46 4.30
CA MET A 44 29.36 -22.50 5.39
C MET A 44 28.00 -21.81 5.22
N ASP A 45 27.27 -21.63 6.33
CA ASP A 45 26.04 -20.83 6.33
C ASP A 45 26.36 -19.38 5.94
N VAL A 46 25.52 -18.78 5.10
CA VAL A 46 25.78 -17.42 4.56
C VAL A 46 25.68 -16.36 5.65
N SER A 47 24.71 -16.48 6.56
CA SER A 47 24.50 -15.51 7.63
C SER A 47 23.78 -16.15 8.80
N PRO A 48 24.03 -15.73 10.05
CA PRO A 48 23.24 -16.13 11.22
C PRO A 48 21.75 -15.75 11.11
N LYS A 49 21.42 -14.76 10.28
CA LYS A 49 20.05 -14.30 10.05
C LYS A 49 19.17 -15.30 9.29
N GLN A 50 19.75 -16.32 8.67
CA GLN A 50 19.00 -17.36 7.95
C GLN A 50 18.03 -18.19 8.81
N VAL A 51 18.25 -18.27 10.12
CA VAL A 51 17.38 -19.03 11.03
C VAL A 51 16.01 -18.42 11.21
N VAL A 52 15.81 -17.17 10.81
CA VAL A 52 14.57 -16.43 10.91
C VAL A 52 14.12 -15.86 9.57
N ALA A 53 12.83 -15.65 9.40
CA ALA A 53 12.30 -14.97 8.22
C ALA A 53 12.76 -13.50 8.18
N VAL A 54 12.76 -12.88 6.98
CA VAL A 54 13.18 -11.48 6.78
C VAL A 54 12.42 -10.52 7.70
N ALA A 55 11.10 -10.67 7.81
CA ALA A 55 10.29 -9.83 8.70
C ALA A 55 10.71 -9.98 10.18
N THR A 56 11.00 -11.21 10.62
CA THR A 56 11.49 -11.47 11.98
C THR A 56 12.88 -10.85 12.20
N ALA A 57 13.74 -10.86 11.19
CA ALA A 57 15.06 -10.25 11.26
C ALA A 57 15.03 -8.71 11.39
N CYS A 58 13.91 -8.08 11.10
CA CYS A 58 13.70 -6.64 11.32
C CYS A 58 13.28 -6.29 12.77
N ILE A 59 13.06 -7.27 13.63
CA ILE A 59 12.70 -7.04 15.04
C ILE A 59 13.99 -6.81 15.87
N PRO A 60 14.20 -5.62 16.44
CA PRO A 60 15.34 -5.38 17.31
C PRO A 60 15.14 -6.10 18.64
N PHE A 61 16.24 -6.55 19.26
CA PHE A 61 16.22 -7.28 20.54
C PHE A 61 15.34 -8.54 20.54
N LEU A 62 15.30 -9.22 19.40
CA LEU A 62 14.47 -10.42 19.19
C LEU A 62 14.74 -11.51 20.24
N GLU A 63 15.99 -11.64 20.68
CA GLU A 63 16.42 -12.60 21.71
C GLU A 63 15.75 -12.41 23.06
N ASN A 64 15.19 -11.24 23.32
CA ASN A 64 14.46 -10.93 24.56
C ASN A 64 12.95 -11.16 24.45
N ASP A 65 12.45 -11.44 23.23
CA ASP A 65 11.04 -11.66 22.98
C ASP A 65 10.68 -13.15 23.12
N ASP A 66 9.48 -13.42 23.66
CA ASP A 66 8.89 -14.75 23.58
C ASP A 66 8.61 -15.13 22.12
N SER A 67 8.85 -16.39 21.77
CA SER A 67 8.70 -16.89 20.39
C SER A 67 7.30 -16.67 19.82
N ASN A 68 6.27 -16.84 20.63
CA ASN A 68 4.88 -16.60 20.20
C ASN A 68 4.64 -15.13 19.88
N ARG A 69 5.19 -14.21 20.67
CA ARG A 69 5.05 -12.76 20.45
C ARG A 69 5.88 -12.30 19.27
N ALA A 70 7.08 -12.82 19.08
CA ALA A 70 7.90 -12.57 17.91
C ALA A 70 7.20 -13.00 16.62
N LEU A 71 6.53 -14.16 16.61
CA LEU A 71 5.72 -14.61 15.49
C LEU A 71 4.57 -13.64 15.17
N MET A 72 3.85 -13.17 16.20
CA MET A 72 2.80 -12.17 16.02
C MET A 72 3.34 -10.85 15.48
N GLY A 73 4.47 -10.36 16.00
CA GLY A 73 5.14 -9.16 15.53
C GLY A 73 5.57 -9.26 14.07
N ALA A 74 6.21 -10.36 13.68
CA ALA A 74 6.62 -10.61 12.31
C ALA A 74 5.43 -10.67 11.33
N ASN A 75 4.32 -11.28 11.73
CA ASN A 75 3.10 -11.34 10.93
C ASN A 75 2.45 -9.95 10.79
N MET A 76 2.42 -9.15 11.85
CA MET A 76 1.84 -7.81 11.81
C MET A 76 2.65 -6.82 10.99
N GLN A 77 3.98 -6.93 10.94
CA GLN A 77 4.82 -6.14 10.02
C GLN A 77 4.41 -6.32 8.56
N ARG A 78 4.04 -7.53 8.16
CA ARG A 78 3.57 -7.81 6.78
C ARG A 78 2.19 -7.23 6.45
N GLN A 79 1.44 -6.81 7.47
CA GLN A 79 0.10 -6.21 7.33
C GLN A 79 0.13 -4.69 7.48
N ALA A 80 1.32 -4.10 7.65
CA ALA A 80 1.47 -2.66 7.80
C ALA A 80 1.02 -1.91 6.53
N VAL A 81 0.15 -0.93 6.71
CA VAL A 81 -0.34 -0.09 5.63
C VAL A 81 0.73 0.95 5.26
N PRO A 82 1.07 1.13 3.98
CA PRO A 82 1.97 2.19 3.55
C PRO A 82 1.43 3.57 3.93
N LEU A 83 2.21 4.32 4.70
CA LEU A 83 1.84 5.64 5.16
C LEU A 83 2.23 6.73 4.16
N LEU A 84 1.55 7.87 4.23
CA LEU A 84 1.86 9.04 3.40
C LEU A 84 3.28 9.56 3.68
N ASN A 85 3.66 9.65 4.95
CA ASN A 85 4.97 10.09 5.42
C ASN A 85 5.55 9.07 6.40
N PRO A 86 6.05 7.91 5.93
CA PRO A 86 6.62 6.91 6.81
C PRO A 86 7.93 7.41 7.43
N LYS A 87 8.27 6.88 8.61
CA LYS A 87 9.52 7.15 9.31
C LYS A 87 10.30 5.88 9.55
N ALA A 88 11.59 5.92 9.25
CA ALA A 88 12.50 4.85 9.59
C ALA A 88 12.58 4.68 11.12
N PRO A 89 12.66 3.45 11.63
CA PRO A 89 12.74 3.22 13.06
C PRO A 89 14.05 3.78 13.63
N PHE A 90 14.00 4.41 14.82
CA PHE A 90 15.21 4.89 15.49
C PHE A 90 16.17 3.74 15.86
N ILE A 91 15.62 2.57 16.15
CA ILE A 91 16.38 1.37 16.48
C ILE A 91 15.99 0.28 15.49
N GLY A 92 16.96 -0.22 14.75
CA GLY A 92 16.80 -1.26 13.76
C GLY A 92 17.87 -2.33 13.85
N THR A 93 17.82 -3.29 12.96
CA THR A 93 18.76 -4.44 12.90
C THR A 93 19.73 -4.37 11.72
N GLY A 94 19.59 -3.35 10.86
CA GLY A 94 20.30 -3.25 9.58
C GLY A 94 19.67 -4.07 8.45
N MET A 95 18.69 -4.91 8.75
CA MET A 95 17.94 -5.65 7.73
C MET A 95 16.97 -4.75 6.97
N GLU A 96 16.58 -3.61 7.56
CA GLU A 96 15.69 -2.63 6.97
C GLU A 96 16.25 -2.07 5.65
N TYR A 97 17.54 -1.76 5.61
CA TYR A 97 18.21 -1.29 4.38
C TYR A 97 18.23 -2.38 3.31
N VAL A 98 18.65 -3.59 3.66
CA VAL A 98 18.72 -4.71 2.73
C VAL A 98 17.35 -5.05 2.17
N SER A 99 16.33 -5.10 3.02
CA SER A 99 14.94 -5.37 2.61
C SER A 99 14.42 -4.31 1.65
N ALA A 100 14.70 -3.04 1.91
CA ALA A 100 14.28 -1.92 1.07
C ALA A 100 14.99 -1.94 -0.29
N HIS A 101 16.31 -2.12 -0.29
CA HIS A 101 17.13 -2.15 -1.51
C HIS A 101 16.74 -3.32 -2.43
N ASP A 102 16.60 -4.53 -1.88
CA ASP A 102 16.38 -5.74 -2.67
C ASP A 102 14.89 -6.02 -2.98
N SER A 103 13.97 -5.22 -2.44
CA SER A 103 12.53 -5.39 -2.65
C SER A 103 12.06 -5.15 -4.08
N GLY A 104 12.83 -4.42 -4.89
CA GLY A 104 12.47 -4.03 -6.24
C GLY A 104 11.47 -2.85 -6.33
N VAL A 105 11.03 -2.28 -5.20
CA VAL A 105 10.15 -1.10 -5.16
C VAL A 105 10.93 0.21 -5.12
N ALA A 106 12.19 0.17 -4.68
CA ALA A 106 13.12 1.28 -4.75
C ALA A 106 13.65 1.45 -6.17
N LEU A 107 13.87 2.69 -6.57
CA LEU A 107 14.49 3.00 -7.86
C LEU A 107 16.01 3.00 -7.70
N LEU A 108 16.68 2.03 -8.30
CA LEU A 108 18.13 1.85 -8.17
C LEU A 108 18.89 2.44 -9.36
N CYS A 109 20.06 3.01 -9.09
CA CYS A 109 20.98 3.49 -10.10
C CYS A 109 21.63 2.34 -10.86
N LYS A 110 21.62 2.38 -12.19
CA LYS A 110 22.18 1.31 -13.05
C LYS A 110 23.66 1.45 -13.28
N ARG A 111 24.19 2.68 -13.30
CA ARG A 111 25.58 3.02 -13.61
C ARG A 111 26.03 4.22 -12.81
N ASP A 112 27.32 4.30 -12.55
CA ASP A 112 27.91 5.44 -11.84
C ASP A 112 27.76 6.74 -12.65
N GLY A 113 27.46 7.83 -11.95
CA GLY A 113 27.27 9.11 -12.62
C GLY A 113 27.01 10.28 -11.68
N VAL A 114 26.54 11.35 -12.26
CA VAL A 114 26.12 12.56 -11.55
C VAL A 114 24.68 12.87 -11.91
N VAL A 115 23.87 13.18 -10.92
CA VAL A 115 22.48 13.55 -11.11
C VAL A 115 22.39 14.91 -11.78
N GLU A 116 21.89 14.95 -13.00
CA GLU A 116 21.76 16.17 -13.79
C GLU A 116 20.42 16.86 -13.59
N PHE A 117 19.37 16.09 -13.41
CA PHE A 117 18.01 16.60 -13.26
C PHE A 117 17.17 15.68 -12.37
N VAL A 118 16.34 16.27 -11.52
CA VAL A 118 15.38 15.56 -10.67
C VAL A 118 14.07 16.34 -10.64
N ASP A 119 13.00 15.64 -10.89
CA ASP A 119 11.64 16.12 -10.60
C ASP A 119 10.75 14.98 -10.07
N ALA A 120 9.46 15.23 -9.92
CA ALA A 120 8.51 14.24 -9.44
C ALA A 120 8.23 13.09 -10.43
N LYS A 121 8.64 13.23 -11.69
CA LYS A 121 8.37 12.25 -12.76
C LYS A 121 9.60 11.47 -13.17
N GLU A 122 10.78 12.09 -13.11
CA GLU A 122 12.01 11.44 -13.60
C GLU A 122 13.27 11.93 -12.88
N VAL A 123 14.26 11.05 -12.84
CA VAL A 123 15.64 11.37 -12.46
C VAL A 123 16.52 11.10 -13.67
N ARG A 124 17.41 12.04 -14.00
CA ARG A 124 18.39 11.91 -15.08
C ARG A 124 19.79 11.89 -14.50
N VAL A 125 20.52 10.84 -14.82
CA VAL A 125 21.91 10.65 -14.37
C VAL A 125 22.85 10.66 -15.58
N ARG A 126 23.82 11.58 -15.57
CA ARG A 126 24.88 11.61 -16.57
C ARG A 126 26.01 10.72 -16.13
N THR A 127 26.30 9.69 -16.92
CA THR A 127 27.36 8.73 -16.66
C THR A 127 28.73 9.25 -17.10
N ALA A 128 29.80 8.61 -16.66
CA ALA A 128 31.18 9.01 -16.97
C ALA A 128 31.52 8.97 -18.47
N ASP A 129 30.82 8.13 -19.23
CA ASP A 129 30.96 8.03 -20.69
C ASP A 129 30.18 9.11 -21.46
N GLY A 130 29.51 10.03 -20.73
CA GLY A 130 28.73 11.13 -21.30
C GLY A 130 27.30 10.74 -21.71
N SER A 131 26.90 9.48 -21.55
CA SER A 131 25.53 9.06 -21.84
C SER A 131 24.57 9.54 -20.73
N LEU A 132 23.27 9.63 -21.05
CA LEU A 132 22.24 10.08 -20.13
C LEU A 132 21.29 8.92 -19.83
N ASP A 133 21.23 8.48 -18.58
CA ASP A 133 20.26 7.50 -18.10
C ASP A 133 19.07 8.23 -17.53
N THR A 134 17.87 7.91 -18.03
CA THR A 134 16.62 8.47 -17.55
C THR A 134 15.82 7.42 -16.80
N TYR A 135 15.47 7.72 -15.54
CA TYR A 135 14.71 6.88 -14.64
C TYR A 135 13.32 7.48 -14.42
N GLN A 136 12.28 6.76 -14.78
CA GLN A 136 10.90 7.18 -14.56
C GLN A 136 10.46 6.87 -13.13
N ILE A 137 9.82 7.83 -12.49
CA ILE A 137 9.29 7.71 -11.12
C ILE A 137 7.80 7.38 -11.18
N THR A 138 7.41 6.32 -10.47
CA THR A 138 5.99 5.94 -10.35
C THR A 138 5.31 6.79 -9.28
N LYS A 139 4.25 7.52 -9.68
CA LYS A 139 3.49 8.38 -8.77
C LYS A 139 2.08 7.89 -8.57
N PHE A 140 1.70 7.66 -7.31
CA PHE A 140 0.34 7.35 -6.86
C PHE A 140 -0.38 6.31 -7.72
N HIS A 141 0.25 5.18 -7.96
CA HIS A 141 -0.34 4.05 -8.68
C HIS A 141 -1.03 3.10 -7.72
N GLY A 142 -2.22 2.60 -8.07
CA GLY A 142 -2.92 1.62 -7.25
C GLY A 142 -2.24 0.25 -7.29
N SER A 143 -2.10 -0.40 -6.14
CA SER A 143 -1.71 -1.80 -6.05
C SER A 143 -2.93 -2.72 -6.12
N ASN A 144 -2.71 -4.04 -6.31
CA ASN A 144 -3.79 -5.03 -6.33
C ASN A 144 -4.58 -5.12 -5.02
N ALA A 145 -4.04 -4.62 -3.92
CA ALA A 145 -4.68 -4.59 -2.61
C ALA A 145 -5.31 -3.21 -2.26
N GLY A 146 -5.50 -2.33 -3.26
CA GLY A 146 -6.04 -0.99 -3.04
C GLY A 146 -5.09 -0.01 -2.35
N MET A 147 -3.81 -0.39 -2.15
CA MET A 147 -2.79 0.48 -1.57
C MET A 147 -2.17 1.39 -2.62
N CYS A 148 -1.46 2.42 -2.18
CA CYS A 148 -0.85 3.39 -3.05
C CYS A 148 0.64 3.08 -3.27
N TYR A 149 1.03 2.90 -4.51
CA TYR A 149 2.41 2.88 -4.97
C TYR A 149 2.84 4.31 -5.30
N ASN A 150 3.79 4.84 -4.54
CA ASN A 150 4.31 6.18 -4.77
C ASN A 150 5.81 6.20 -4.51
N GLN A 151 6.60 6.59 -5.50
CA GLN A 151 8.04 6.78 -5.36
C GLN A 151 8.38 8.23 -5.15
N ARG A 152 9.34 8.50 -4.27
CA ARG A 152 9.84 9.85 -3.97
C ARG A 152 11.35 9.90 -4.16
N PRO A 153 11.89 10.82 -4.99
CA PRO A 153 13.34 10.98 -5.13
C PRO A 153 13.98 11.39 -3.80
N ILE A 154 15.13 10.81 -3.51
CA ILE A 154 15.94 11.11 -2.32
C ILE A 154 17.27 11.80 -2.68
N VAL A 155 17.59 11.86 -3.97
CA VAL A 155 18.78 12.51 -4.51
C VAL A 155 18.47 13.92 -4.98
N SER A 156 19.49 14.78 -5.00
CA SER A 156 19.42 16.15 -5.48
C SER A 156 20.26 16.34 -6.73
N GLN A 157 19.96 17.39 -7.51
CA GLN A 157 20.79 17.74 -8.66
C GLN A 157 22.22 18.03 -8.24
N GLY A 158 23.18 17.42 -8.91
CA GLY A 158 24.63 17.52 -8.65
C GLY A 158 25.18 16.40 -7.76
N ASP A 159 24.35 15.56 -7.18
CA ASP A 159 24.80 14.44 -6.37
C ASP A 159 25.54 13.39 -7.23
N LYS A 160 26.63 12.85 -6.68
CA LYS A 160 27.35 11.72 -7.28
C LYS A 160 26.68 10.44 -6.81
N VAL A 161 26.31 9.59 -7.73
CA VAL A 161 25.64 8.31 -7.45
C VAL A 161 26.44 7.17 -8.04
N VAL A 162 26.39 6.03 -7.36
CA VAL A 162 27.07 4.81 -7.79
C VAL A 162 26.05 3.75 -8.19
N LYS A 163 26.49 2.76 -8.95
CA LYS A 163 25.66 1.63 -9.35
C LYS A 163 25.08 0.93 -8.10
N GLY A 164 23.76 0.70 -8.11
CA GLY A 164 23.03 0.07 -7.01
C GLY A 164 22.56 1.05 -5.93
N GLU A 165 22.94 2.32 -5.97
CA GLU A 165 22.45 3.33 -5.04
C GLU A 165 20.97 3.66 -5.27
N ILE A 166 20.22 3.91 -4.20
CA ILE A 166 18.80 4.22 -4.27
C ILE A 166 18.62 5.68 -4.69
N LEU A 167 17.95 5.90 -5.82
CA LEU A 167 17.61 7.21 -6.35
C LEU A 167 16.26 7.73 -5.84
N ALA A 168 15.31 6.82 -5.63
CA ALA A 168 13.99 7.16 -5.10
C ALA A 168 13.47 6.07 -4.17
N ASP A 169 12.91 6.50 -3.05
CA ASP A 169 12.21 5.64 -2.10
C ASP A 169 10.88 5.16 -2.67
N GLY A 170 10.56 3.89 -2.43
CA GLY A 170 9.24 3.31 -2.69
C GLY A 170 8.25 3.52 -1.53
N PRO A 171 7.10 2.83 -1.57
CA PRO A 171 6.16 2.81 -0.45
C PRO A 171 6.81 2.20 0.79
N SER A 172 6.44 2.70 1.97
CA SER A 172 6.98 2.27 3.27
C SER A 172 8.52 2.33 3.35
N MET A 173 9.10 3.37 2.79
CA MET A 173 10.54 3.61 2.83
C MET A 173 10.85 5.06 3.22
N GLU A 174 11.94 5.26 3.95
CA GLU A 174 12.53 6.57 4.24
C GLU A 174 14.05 6.50 4.06
N LYS A 175 14.60 7.32 3.16
CA LYS A 175 16.04 7.42 2.87
C LYS A 175 16.72 6.06 2.63
N GLY A 176 16.06 5.20 1.89
CA GLY A 176 16.58 3.87 1.55
C GLY A 176 16.39 2.79 2.61
N GLU A 177 15.73 3.08 3.72
CA GLU A 177 15.42 2.10 4.77
C GLU A 177 13.94 1.76 4.81
N LEU A 178 13.61 0.56 5.22
CA LEU A 178 12.24 0.11 5.43
C LEU A 178 11.62 0.89 6.60
N ALA A 179 10.51 1.56 6.32
CA ALA A 179 9.77 2.42 7.25
C ALA A 179 8.29 2.01 7.25
N LEU A 180 7.93 1.05 8.10
CA LEU A 180 6.58 0.49 8.16
C LEU A 180 5.60 1.32 9.01
N GLY A 181 6.08 2.31 9.73
CA GLY A 181 5.27 3.07 10.68
C GLY A 181 5.87 4.42 11.05
N GLN A 182 5.67 4.79 12.32
CA GLN A 182 6.08 6.07 12.90
C GLN A 182 6.79 5.85 14.22
N ASN A 183 7.61 6.84 14.61
CA ASN A 183 8.21 6.90 15.94
C ASN A 183 7.40 7.88 16.79
N VAL A 184 6.59 7.37 17.71
CA VAL A 184 5.71 8.17 18.57
C VAL A 184 6.10 8.03 20.03
N LEU A 185 5.84 9.06 20.83
CA LEU A 185 6.05 9.05 22.25
C LEU A 185 4.93 8.28 22.95
N VAL A 186 5.26 7.16 23.57
CA VAL A 186 4.28 6.27 24.24
C VAL A 186 4.47 6.30 25.74
N ALA A 187 3.39 6.48 26.50
CA ALA A 187 3.36 6.31 27.95
C ALA A 187 2.61 5.02 28.33
N PHE A 188 3.22 4.20 29.18
CA PHE A 188 2.61 2.99 29.76
C PHE A 188 2.02 3.33 31.12
N MET A 189 0.74 3.65 31.12
CA MET A 189 0.01 4.04 32.34
C MET A 189 -1.49 3.83 32.16
N THR A 190 -2.25 3.83 33.24
CA THR A 190 -3.71 3.87 33.16
C THR A 190 -4.17 5.31 32.92
N TRP A 191 -5.13 5.50 32.00
CA TRP A 191 -5.65 6.82 31.68
C TRP A 191 -7.15 6.80 31.54
N GLU A 192 -7.87 7.28 32.55
CA GLU A 192 -9.32 7.40 32.62
C GLU A 192 -10.12 6.12 32.24
N GLY A 193 -9.46 4.97 32.26
CA GLY A 193 -10.05 3.68 31.89
C GLY A 193 -10.19 3.43 30.38
N TYR A 194 -9.91 4.42 29.52
CA TYR A 194 -10.05 4.28 28.06
C TYR A 194 -8.97 3.41 27.41
N ASN A 195 -7.92 3.07 28.11
CA ASN A 195 -6.88 2.15 27.66
C ASN A 195 -6.90 0.80 28.40
N PHE A 196 -8.08 0.36 28.82
CA PHE A 196 -8.26 -0.95 29.45
C PHE A 196 -7.87 -2.09 28.49
N GLU A 197 -7.15 -3.09 29.02
CA GLU A 197 -6.56 -4.20 28.27
C GLU A 197 -5.61 -3.69 27.16
N ASP A 198 -5.90 -4.04 25.90
CA ASP A 198 -5.11 -3.70 24.72
C ASP A 198 -5.60 -2.40 24.02
N ALA A 199 -6.46 -1.63 24.65
CA ALA A 199 -6.94 -0.36 24.11
C ALA A 199 -5.85 0.71 24.16
N VAL A 200 -5.80 1.55 23.12
CA VAL A 200 -4.83 2.64 22.95
C VAL A 200 -5.56 3.97 22.86
N ILE A 201 -5.09 4.95 23.61
CA ILE A 201 -5.50 6.36 23.47
C ILE A 201 -4.48 7.05 22.58
N MET A 202 -4.95 7.87 21.67
CA MET A 202 -4.11 8.66 20.77
C MET A 202 -4.38 10.15 20.92
N SER A 203 -3.35 10.96 20.71
CA SER A 203 -3.48 12.41 20.61
C SER A 203 -4.07 12.83 19.27
N GLU A 204 -4.92 13.84 19.29
CA GLU A 204 -5.46 14.48 18.08
C GLU A 204 -4.35 15.06 17.18
N ARG A 205 -3.17 15.37 17.72
CA ARG A 205 -2.00 15.79 16.96
C ARG A 205 -1.65 14.81 15.84
N LEU A 206 -1.72 13.50 16.12
CA LEU A 206 -1.41 12.46 15.12
C LEU A 206 -2.37 12.50 13.92
N VAL A 207 -3.61 12.90 14.15
CA VAL A 207 -4.61 13.08 13.09
C VAL A 207 -4.40 14.39 12.34
N LYS A 208 -4.12 15.49 13.05
CA LYS A 208 -3.87 16.82 12.47
C LYS A 208 -2.64 16.82 11.54
N ASP A 209 -1.55 16.22 12.01
CA ASP A 209 -0.26 16.22 11.33
C ASP A 209 -0.14 15.09 10.28
N ASP A 210 -1.21 14.38 9.99
CA ASP A 210 -1.23 13.26 9.03
C ASP A 210 -0.18 12.18 9.33
N VAL A 211 0.11 11.91 10.61
CA VAL A 211 1.18 10.98 11.02
C VAL A 211 0.89 9.55 10.58
N TYR A 212 -0.34 9.06 10.79
CA TYR A 212 -0.77 7.72 10.35
C TYR A 212 -1.74 7.75 9.17
N THR A 213 -1.65 8.76 8.35
CA THR A 213 -2.51 8.90 7.17
C THR A 213 -2.00 8.03 6.03
N SER A 214 -2.91 7.36 5.37
CA SER A 214 -2.66 6.49 4.21
C SER A 214 -3.50 6.90 3.01
N ILE A 215 -3.01 6.56 1.81
CA ILE A 215 -3.73 6.78 0.55
C ILE A 215 -4.19 5.42 0.03
N HIS A 216 -5.47 5.33 -0.29
CA HIS A 216 -6.08 4.14 -0.88
C HIS A 216 -6.63 4.48 -2.25
N ILE A 217 -6.45 3.58 -3.21
CA ILE A 217 -6.91 3.74 -4.58
C ILE A 217 -7.77 2.53 -4.90
N ASP A 218 -9.08 2.76 -4.92
CA ASP A 218 -10.06 1.73 -5.24
C ASP A 218 -10.51 1.88 -6.69
N ASP A 219 -10.71 0.77 -7.37
CA ASP A 219 -11.24 0.72 -8.72
C ASP A 219 -12.66 0.16 -8.74
N TYR A 220 -13.52 0.80 -9.53
CA TYR A 220 -14.92 0.44 -9.70
C TYR A 220 -15.20 0.23 -11.18
N ASP A 221 -15.71 -0.96 -11.52
CA ASP A 221 -16.02 -1.34 -12.89
C ASP A 221 -17.52 -1.30 -13.16
N SER A 222 -17.88 -0.73 -14.30
CA SER A 222 -19.24 -0.80 -14.85
C SER A 222 -19.19 -1.38 -16.25
N GLU A 223 -19.92 -2.47 -16.44
CA GLU A 223 -20.02 -3.16 -17.71
C GLU A 223 -21.39 -2.94 -18.35
N ALA A 224 -21.42 -2.59 -19.63
CA ALA A 224 -22.62 -2.60 -20.43
C ALA A 224 -22.69 -3.89 -21.24
N ARG A 225 -23.66 -4.73 -20.93
CA ARG A 225 -23.84 -6.07 -21.50
C ARG A 225 -25.04 -6.16 -22.42
N ASP A 226 -25.01 -7.10 -23.34
CA ASP A 226 -26.19 -7.48 -24.10
C ASP A 226 -27.13 -8.31 -23.22
N THR A 227 -28.40 -7.89 -23.15
CA THR A 227 -29.45 -8.64 -22.46
C THR A 227 -30.48 -9.18 -23.45
N LYS A 228 -31.32 -10.12 -23.02
CA LYS A 228 -32.40 -10.68 -23.86
C LYS A 228 -33.44 -9.63 -24.32
N LEU A 229 -33.51 -8.50 -23.60
CA LEU A 229 -34.45 -7.41 -23.87
C LEU A 229 -33.83 -6.25 -24.64
N GLY A 230 -32.53 -6.33 -24.93
CA GLY A 230 -31.75 -5.32 -25.61
C GLY A 230 -30.43 -5.04 -24.89
N PRO A 231 -29.54 -4.25 -25.51
CA PRO A 231 -28.27 -3.90 -24.88
C PRO A 231 -28.47 -2.91 -23.74
N GLU A 232 -27.64 -3.05 -22.69
CA GLU A 232 -27.46 -2.02 -21.68
C GLU A 232 -26.74 -0.82 -22.27
N GLU A 233 -27.09 0.37 -21.84
CA GLU A 233 -26.52 1.62 -22.34
C GLU A 233 -25.91 2.44 -21.21
N ILE A 234 -24.68 2.93 -21.43
CA ILE A 234 -24.05 3.91 -20.56
C ILE A 234 -24.42 5.28 -21.07
N THR A 235 -25.17 6.04 -20.25
CA THR A 235 -25.76 7.32 -20.65
C THR A 235 -25.94 8.22 -19.45
N ARG A 236 -25.98 9.54 -19.70
CA ARG A 236 -26.39 10.56 -18.72
C ARG A 236 -27.90 10.61 -18.50
N GLU A 237 -28.69 10.14 -19.43
CA GLU A 237 -30.14 10.14 -19.35
C GLU A 237 -30.64 9.00 -18.46
N ILE A 238 -30.64 9.24 -17.14
CA ILE A 238 -31.07 8.27 -16.14
C ILE A 238 -32.48 8.65 -15.64
N PRO A 239 -33.43 7.69 -15.61
CA PRO A 239 -34.79 7.97 -15.13
C PRO A 239 -34.77 8.28 -13.63
N ASN A 240 -35.62 9.21 -13.20
CA ASN A 240 -35.87 9.58 -11.81
C ASN A 240 -34.63 10.10 -11.03
N VAL A 241 -33.71 10.74 -11.71
CA VAL A 241 -32.51 11.35 -11.12
C VAL A 241 -32.49 12.84 -11.41
N GLY A 242 -32.31 13.65 -10.36
CA GLY A 242 -32.21 15.10 -10.47
C GLY A 242 -30.91 15.59 -11.07
N GLU A 243 -30.91 16.78 -11.68
CA GLU A 243 -29.74 17.39 -12.31
C GLU A 243 -28.55 17.56 -11.35
N ASP A 244 -28.79 17.78 -10.05
CA ASP A 244 -27.72 17.89 -9.06
C ASP A 244 -26.90 16.62 -8.91
N ALA A 245 -27.53 15.46 -9.04
CA ALA A 245 -26.82 14.17 -9.02
C ALA A 245 -26.03 13.89 -10.32
N LEU A 246 -26.36 14.59 -11.39
CA LEU A 246 -25.74 14.43 -12.72
C LEU A 246 -24.65 15.47 -13.00
N LYS A 247 -24.43 16.45 -12.11
CA LYS A 247 -23.53 17.59 -12.34
C LYS A 247 -22.08 17.21 -12.66
N ASN A 248 -21.60 16.11 -12.11
CA ASN A 248 -20.23 15.64 -12.29
C ASN A 248 -20.09 14.61 -13.44
N LEU A 249 -21.19 14.23 -14.09
CA LEU A 249 -21.16 13.35 -15.24
C LEU A 249 -20.93 14.15 -16.54
N ASP A 250 -20.15 13.57 -17.44
CA ASP A 250 -19.98 14.09 -18.81
C ASP A 250 -21.21 13.78 -19.70
N ALA A 251 -21.13 14.13 -20.98
CA ALA A 251 -22.19 13.86 -21.94
C ALA A 251 -22.49 12.38 -22.13
N ASP A 252 -21.50 11.52 -21.92
CA ASP A 252 -21.59 10.06 -22.05
C ASP A 252 -22.07 9.38 -20.75
N GLY A 253 -22.35 10.17 -19.70
CA GLY A 253 -22.79 9.64 -18.40
C GLY A 253 -21.67 9.10 -17.53
N ILE A 254 -20.42 9.44 -17.82
CA ILE A 254 -19.24 9.01 -17.06
C ILE A 254 -18.76 10.16 -16.19
N ILE A 255 -18.34 9.87 -14.96
CA ILE A 255 -17.85 10.90 -14.03
C ILE A 255 -16.56 11.53 -14.54
N ARG A 256 -16.41 12.84 -14.35
CA ARG A 256 -15.21 13.57 -14.72
C ARG A 256 -14.05 13.32 -13.74
N ILE A 257 -12.83 13.33 -14.24
CA ILE A 257 -11.61 13.29 -13.44
C ILE A 257 -11.52 14.54 -12.55
N GLY A 258 -11.12 14.37 -11.29
CA GLY A 258 -11.03 15.43 -10.28
C GLY A 258 -12.34 15.71 -9.53
N ALA A 259 -13.43 15.01 -9.85
CA ALA A 259 -14.67 15.15 -9.10
C ALA A 259 -14.53 14.56 -7.69
N GLU A 260 -14.99 15.31 -6.69
CA GLU A 260 -15.18 14.79 -5.33
C GLU A 260 -16.52 14.05 -5.27
N VAL A 261 -16.48 12.81 -4.80
CA VAL A 261 -17.63 11.90 -4.71
C VAL A 261 -17.85 11.43 -3.29
N LYS A 262 -19.11 11.24 -2.94
CA LYS A 262 -19.60 10.75 -1.65
C LYS A 262 -20.39 9.48 -1.86
N ASP A 263 -20.69 8.81 -0.76
CA ASP A 263 -21.55 7.62 -0.75
C ASP A 263 -22.85 7.86 -1.51
N GLY A 264 -23.17 6.97 -2.44
CA GLY A 264 -24.39 7.05 -3.25
C GLY A 264 -24.30 7.91 -4.51
N ASP A 265 -23.23 8.70 -4.71
CA ASP A 265 -23.03 9.46 -5.94
C ASP A 265 -22.86 8.54 -7.15
N ILE A 266 -23.32 8.99 -8.32
CA ILE A 266 -23.25 8.21 -9.55
C ILE A 266 -21.84 8.37 -10.15
N LEU A 267 -21.18 7.24 -10.38
CA LEU A 267 -19.89 7.17 -11.09
C LEU A 267 -20.07 6.96 -12.59
N VAL A 268 -20.94 6.03 -12.95
CA VAL A 268 -21.25 5.71 -14.34
C VAL A 268 -22.75 5.54 -14.47
N GLY A 269 -23.38 6.39 -15.25
CA GLY A 269 -24.80 6.29 -15.55
C GLY A 269 -25.05 5.13 -16.50
N LYS A 270 -25.85 4.18 -16.08
CA LYS A 270 -26.23 3.01 -16.88
C LYS A 270 -27.73 2.72 -16.77
N VAL A 271 -28.33 2.38 -17.88
CA VAL A 271 -29.73 1.97 -17.95
C VAL A 271 -29.83 0.59 -18.60
N THR A 272 -30.75 -0.21 -18.06
CA THR A 272 -31.01 -1.57 -18.55
C THR A 272 -32.45 -1.64 -19.07
N PRO A 273 -32.71 -2.24 -20.25
CA PRO A 273 -34.05 -2.45 -20.75
C PRO A 273 -34.92 -3.24 -19.76
N LYS A 274 -36.17 -2.81 -19.58
CA LYS A 274 -37.11 -3.38 -18.63
C LYS A 274 -38.16 -4.24 -19.37
N GLY A 275 -38.49 -5.40 -18.84
CA GLY A 275 -39.56 -6.25 -19.38
C GLY A 275 -40.96 -5.75 -19.01
N LEU A 276 -41.94 -6.00 -19.85
CA LEU A 276 -43.34 -5.62 -19.64
C LEU A 276 -43.95 -6.13 -18.31
N THR A 277 -43.42 -7.22 -17.77
CA THR A 277 -43.84 -7.84 -16.52
C THR A 277 -43.33 -7.14 -15.26
N GLU A 278 -42.31 -6.27 -15.39
CA GLU A 278 -41.66 -5.58 -14.26
C GLU A 278 -42.23 -4.14 -14.03
N GLN A 279 -43.22 -3.72 -14.79
CA GLN A 279 -43.80 -2.39 -14.65
C GLN A 279 -44.73 -2.31 -13.43
N SER A 280 -44.61 -1.23 -12.62
CA SER A 280 -45.56 -0.94 -11.56
C SER A 280 -46.94 -0.57 -12.12
N PRO A 281 -48.02 -0.69 -11.33
CA PRO A 281 -49.36 -0.24 -11.79
C PRO A 281 -49.41 1.22 -12.23
N GLU A 282 -48.66 2.10 -11.58
CA GLU A 282 -48.53 3.51 -11.91
C GLU A 282 -47.81 3.72 -13.25
N GLU A 283 -46.71 2.98 -13.48
CA GLU A 283 -45.96 3.01 -14.75
C GLU A 283 -46.83 2.52 -15.93
N ARG A 284 -47.62 1.47 -15.73
CA ARG A 284 -48.59 0.99 -16.74
C ARG A 284 -49.64 2.03 -17.08
N LEU A 285 -50.11 2.76 -16.06
CA LEU A 285 -51.09 3.85 -16.26
C LEU A 285 -50.45 5.01 -17.03
N LEU A 286 -49.25 5.43 -16.68
CA LEU A 286 -48.48 6.47 -17.38
C LEU A 286 -48.21 6.09 -18.84
N HIS A 287 -47.86 4.83 -19.08
CA HIS A 287 -47.64 4.29 -20.44
C HIS A 287 -48.94 4.32 -21.27
N ALA A 288 -50.04 3.98 -20.65
CA ALA A 288 -51.36 4.05 -21.31
C ALA A 288 -51.85 5.49 -21.62
N ILE A 289 -51.43 6.49 -20.81
CA ILE A 289 -51.84 7.89 -20.97
C ILE A 289 -50.93 8.66 -21.91
N PHE A 290 -49.63 8.43 -21.85
CA PHE A 290 -48.60 9.22 -22.54
C PHE A 290 -47.99 8.50 -23.76
N GLY A 291 -48.36 7.25 -24.05
CA GLY A 291 -47.90 6.48 -25.19
C GLY A 291 -46.41 6.09 -25.06
N GLU A 292 -45.80 5.64 -26.20
CA GLU A 292 -44.42 5.08 -26.29
C GLU A 292 -43.26 6.01 -25.85
N LYS A 293 -43.52 7.17 -25.25
CA LYS A 293 -42.48 8.11 -24.81
C LYS A 293 -41.87 7.81 -23.44
N ALA A 294 -42.47 6.89 -22.66
CA ALA A 294 -41.81 6.41 -21.44
C ALA A 294 -40.79 5.36 -21.81
N ARG A 295 -39.50 5.69 -21.79
CA ARG A 295 -38.41 4.71 -21.99
C ARG A 295 -38.59 3.58 -20.97
N GLU A 296 -38.73 2.36 -21.46
CA GLU A 296 -38.83 1.14 -20.65
C GLU A 296 -37.43 0.69 -20.17
N VAL A 297 -36.79 1.56 -19.39
CA VAL A 297 -35.47 1.29 -18.85
C VAL A 297 -35.46 1.52 -17.33
N ARG A 298 -34.66 0.72 -16.64
CA ARG A 298 -34.39 0.93 -15.20
C ARG A 298 -32.98 1.44 -14.98
N ASP A 299 -32.80 2.24 -13.92
CA ASP A 299 -31.52 2.70 -13.47
C ASP A 299 -30.70 1.53 -12.89
N THR A 300 -29.57 1.22 -13.52
CA THR A 300 -28.56 0.27 -13.06
C THR A 300 -27.19 0.93 -12.95
N SER A 301 -27.16 2.23 -12.73
CA SER A 301 -25.95 3.03 -12.63
C SER A 301 -25.03 2.53 -11.53
N LEU A 302 -23.73 2.59 -11.80
CA LEU A 302 -22.72 2.35 -10.79
C LEU A 302 -22.67 3.55 -9.83
N ARG A 303 -22.89 3.29 -8.56
CA ARG A 303 -22.84 4.28 -7.50
C ARG A 303 -21.69 3.98 -6.54
N VAL A 304 -21.19 5.02 -5.92
CA VAL A 304 -20.19 4.90 -4.85
C VAL A 304 -20.77 4.08 -3.70
N PRO A 305 -20.16 2.94 -3.33
CA PRO A 305 -20.61 2.17 -2.19
C PRO A 305 -20.36 2.92 -0.88
N HIS A 306 -20.98 2.46 0.19
CA HIS A 306 -20.79 3.04 1.52
C HIS A 306 -19.30 2.97 1.95
N GLY A 307 -18.75 4.12 2.35
CA GLY A 307 -17.33 4.25 2.70
C GLY A 307 -16.36 4.37 1.51
N GLY A 308 -16.88 4.41 0.27
CA GLY A 308 -16.06 4.47 -0.95
C GLY A 308 -15.78 5.88 -1.51
N GLY A 309 -16.26 6.93 -0.83
CA GLY A 309 -16.09 8.32 -1.28
C GLY A 309 -14.63 8.78 -1.36
N GLY A 310 -14.36 9.75 -2.21
CA GLY A 310 -13.01 10.28 -2.42
C GLY A 310 -12.96 11.20 -3.63
N ILE A 311 -11.80 11.25 -4.30
CA ILE A 311 -11.59 12.04 -5.51
C ILE A 311 -11.34 11.10 -6.70
N VAL A 312 -12.08 11.31 -7.79
CA VAL A 312 -11.86 10.56 -9.03
C VAL A 312 -10.51 10.96 -9.64
N ARG A 313 -9.59 9.99 -9.72
CA ARG A 313 -8.25 10.21 -10.22
C ARG A 313 -8.12 9.93 -11.71
N ASP A 314 -8.69 8.81 -12.15
CA ASP A 314 -8.56 8.34 -13.53
C ASP A 314 -9.84 7.61 -13.94
N VAL A 315 -10.14 7.64 -15.23
CA VAL A 315 -11.25 6.93 -15.82
C VAL A 315 -10.77 6.28 -17.11
N ARG A 316 -10.97 4.98 -17.24
CA ARG A 316 -10.63 4.22 -18.44
C ARG A 316 -11.87 3.64 -19.06
N VAL A 317 -12.00 3.84 -20.36
CA VAL A 317 -13.13 3.35 -21.14
C VAL A 317 -12.61 2.36 -22.18
N PHE A 318 -13.12 1.15 -22.11
CA PHE A 318 -12.81 0.09 -23.07
C PHE A 318 -14.07 -0.23 -23.87
N THR A 319 -13.95 -0.33 -25.19
CA THR A 319 -15.07 -0.62 -26.06
C THR A 319 -14.72 -1.71 -27.07
N ARG A 320 -15.67 -2.61 -27.31
CA ARG A 320 -15.51 -3.64 -28.35
C ARG A 320 -15.34 -3.04 -29.75
N ALA A 321 -15.97 -1.89 -29.96
CA ALA A 321 -15.88 -1.16 -31.25
C ALA A 321 -14.46 -0.61 -31.53
N ALA A 322 -13.69 -0.30 -30.45
CA ALA A 322 -12.29 0.13 -30.56
C ALA A 322 -11.31 -1.05 -30.72
N GLY A 323 -11.78 -2.29 -30.61
CA GLY A 323 -10.95 -3.49 -30.71
C GLY A 323 -10.43 -4.00 -29.37
N ASP A 324 -10.91 -3.47 -28.23
CA ASP A 324 -10.53 -3.92 -26.92
C ASP A 324 -11.05 -5.33 -26.63
N GLU A 325 -10.22 -6.16 -25.97
CA GLU A 325 -10.61 -7.49 -25.53
C GLU A 325 -11.51 -7.39 -24.30
N LEU A 326 -12.80 -7.63 -24.49
CA LEU A 326 -13.82 -7.65 -23.44
C LEU A 326 -14.41 -9.05 -23.28
N ALA A 327 -14.94 -9.32 -22.09
CA ALA A 327 -15.63 -10.56 -21.80
C ALA A 327 -16.81 -10.80 -22.79
N PRO A 328 -17.19 -12.05 -23.07
CA PRO A 328 -18.32 -12.36 -23.95
C PRO A 328 -19.60 -11.65 -23.52
N GLY A 329 -20.25 -10.96 -24.45
CA GLY A 329 -21.50 -10.22 -24.20
C GLY A 329 -21.31 -8.82 -23.60
N VAL A 330 -20.09 -8.37 -23.33
CA VAL A 330 -19.78 -7.01 -22.86
C VAL A 330 -19.42 -6.14 -24.06
N ASN A 331 -20.07 -5.01 -24.20
CA ASN A 331 -19.85 -4.05 -25.30
C ASN A 331 -18.98 -2.88 -24.87
N LYS A 332 -19.13 -2.43 -23.63
CA LYS A 332 -18.38 -1.31 -23.05
C LYS A 332 -18.07 -1.60 -21.58
N LEU A 333 -16.84 -1.34 -21.16
CA LEU A 333 -16.39 -1.38 -19.77
C LEU A 333 -15.86 0.00 -19.40
N VAL A 334 -16.35 0.54 -18.30
CA VAL A 334 -15.82 1.78 -17.70
C VAL A 334 -15.25 1.45 -16.36
N ARG A 335 -13.96 1.76 -16.16
CA ARG A 335 -13.24 1.62 -14.91
C ARG A 335 -12.94 2.99 -14.33
N VAL A 336 -13.40 3.24 -13.11
CA VAL A 336 -13.21 4.50 -12.39
C VAL A 336 -12.31 4.26 -11.19
N TYR A 337 -11.23 5.03 -11.10
CA TYR A 337 -10.29 4.98 -9.98
C TYR A 337 -10.59 6.13 -9.01
N ILE A 338 -10.85 5.79 -7.74
CA ILE A 338 -11.12 6.75 -6.67
C ILE A 338 -9.99 6.71 -5.66
N VAL A 339 -9.46 7.87 -5.33
CA VAL A 339 -8.41 8.04 -4.31
C VAL A 339 -9.05 8.52 -3.02
N GLN A 340 -8.74 7.80 -1.93
CA GLN A 340 -9.12 8.17 -0.58
C GLN A 340 -7.88 8.47 0.26
N LYS A 341 -7.96 9.55 1.03
CA LYS A 341 -7.00 9.87 2.10
C LYS A 341 -7.64 9.42 3.41
N ARG A 342 -7.16 8.31 3.97
CA ARG A 342 -7.67 7.75 5.22
C ARG A 342 -6.78 8.16 6.38
N LYS A 343 -7.36 8.85 7.35
CA LYS A 343 -6.72 9.20 8.62
C LYS A 343 -7.00 8.13 9.66
N ILE A 344 -6.16 8.07 10.70
CA ILE A 344 -6.40 7.18 11.83
C ILE A 344 -7.72 7.52 12.52
N ASN A 345 -8.50 6.52 12.85
CA ASN A 345 -9.79 6.66 13.52
C ASN A 345 -9.90 5.72 14.72
N GLU A 346 -10.86 5.99 15.59
CA GLU A 346 -11.25 5.06 16.65
C GLU A 346 -11.68 3.72 16.06
N GLY A 347 -11.22 2.63 16.65
CA GLY A 347 -11.42 1.27 16.14
C GLY A 347 -10.31 0.73 15.23
N ASP A 348 -9.34 1.56 14.82
CA ASP A 348 -8.21 1.10 14.02
C ASP A 348 -7.23 0.27 14.87
N LYS A 349 -6.64 -0.74 14.24
CA LYS A 349 -5.65 -1.60 14.89
C LYS A 349 -4.26 -1.02 14.78
N MET A 350 -3.56 -0.99 15.90
CA MET A 350 -2.17 -0.57 16.01
C MET A 350 -1.32 -1.70 16.55
N ALA A 351 -0.06 -1.75 16.17
CA ALA A 351 0.88 -2.74 16.67
C ALA A 351 2.31 -2.21 16.69
N GLY A 352 3.09 -2.72 17.63
CA GLY A 352 4.55 -2.62 17.60
C GLY A 352 5.17 -3.84 16.93
N ARG A 353 6.51 -3.88 16.92
CA ARG A 353 7.28 -4.98 16.33
C ARG A 353 7.39 -6.22 17.23
N HIS A 354 7.00 -6.13 18.50
CA HIS A 354 7.21 -7.15 19.52
C HIS A 354 5.95 -7.95 19.88
N GLY A 355 4.97 -7.97 18.96
CA GLY A 355 3.72 -8.69 19.17
C GLY A 355 2.69 -7.96 20.05
N ASN A 356 2.99 -6.75 20.47
CA ASN A 356 2.05 -5.87 21.15
C ASN A 356 1.08 -5.29 20.11
N LYS A 357 -0.19 -5.62 20.25
CA LYS A 357 -1.27 -5.12 19.40
C LYS A 357 -2.35 -4.48 20.25
N GLY A 358 -3.01 -3.50 19.70
CA GLY A 358 -4.12 -2.82 20.35
C GLY A 358 -5.07 -2.17 19.37
N VAL A 359 -6.17 -1.66 19.88
CA VAL A 359 -7.19 -0.96 19.12
C VAL A 359 -7.31 0.45 19.65
N VAL A 360 -7.35 1.44 18.76
CA VAL A 360 -7.58 2.84 19.15
C VAL A 360 -8.98 2.96 19.75
N SER A 361 -9.05 3.26 21.05
CA SER A 361 -10.31 3.41 21.76
C SER A 361 -10.83 4.83 21.70
N ARG A 362 -9.93 5.81 21.77
CA ARG A 362 -10.27 7.22 21.77
C ARG A 362 -9.13 8.07 21.25
N ILE A 363 -9.51 9.13 20.52
CA ILE A 363 -8.62 10.20 20.10
C ILE A 363 -8.94 11.42 20.97
N MET A 364 -7.97 11.87 21.75
CA MET A 364 -8.15 12.95 22.73
C MET A 364 -7.45 14.23 22.26
N PRO A 365 -7.99 15.42 22.60
CA PRO A 365 -7.30 16.69 22.42
C PRO A 365 -5.91 16.67 23.09
N GLU A 366 -4.96 17.43 22.56
CA GLU A 366 -3.58 17.47 23.09
C GLU A 366 -3.52 17.92 24.55
N GLU A 367 -4.40 18.85 24.96
CA GLU A 367 -4.50 19.35 26.33
C GLU A 367 -4.98 18.32 27.35
N ASP A 368 -5.69 17.27 26.91
CA ASP A 368 -6.19 16.20 27.77
C ASP A 368 -5.25 15.00 27.84
N MET A 369 -4.15 15.03 27.08
CA MET A 369 -3.16 13.96 27.07
C MET A 369 -2.19 14.11 28.26
N PRO A 370 -1.60 12.99 28.76
CA PRO A 370 -0.48 13.06 29.68
C PRO A 370 0.66 13.88 29.09
N PHE A 371 1.46 14.53 29.91
CA PHE A 371 2.58 15.35 29.44
C PHE A 371 3.84 15.13 30.27
N LEU A 372 4.97 15.34 29.66
CA LEU A 372 6.28 15.29 30.30
C LEU A 372 6.52 16.53 31.21
N PRO A 373 7.54 16.51 32.10
CA PRO A 373 7.84 17.66 32.95
C PRO A 373 8.16 18.98 32.21
N ASP A 374 8.56 18.91 30.97
CA ASP A 374 8.80 20.05 30.07
C ASP A 374 7.53 20.58 29.38
N GLY A 375 6.39 19.91 29.61
CA GLY A 375 5.10 20.26 29.01
C GLY A 375 4.83 19.60 27.66
N THR A 376 5.72 18.75 27.15
CA THR A 376 5.51 18.01 25.89
C THR A 376 4.42 16.96 26.08
N PRO A 377 3.30 17.02 25.31
CA PRO A 377 2.24 16.02 25.41
C PRO A 377 2.69 14.67 24.83
N VAL A 378 2.11 13.60 25.37
CA VAL A 378 2.28 12.23 24.86
C VAL A 378 1.44 12.04 23.60
N ASP A 379 1.95 11.25 22.66
CA ASP A 379 1.28 10.92 21.40
C ASP A 379 0.25 9.81 21.53
#